data_0c79676b25185b057f64128a5b587a3f
#
_entry.id   0c79676b25185b057f64128a5b587a3f
#
_cell.length_a   1.000
_cell.length_b   1.000
_cell.length_c   1.000
_cell.angle_alpha   90.00
_cell.angle_beta   90.00
_cell.angle_gamma   90.00
#
_symmetry.space_group_name_H-M   'P 1'
#
loop_
_entity.id
_entity.type
_entity.pdbx_description
1 polymer ?
#
loop_
_entity_poly.entity_id
_entity_poly.type
_entity_poly.pdbx_seq_one_letter_code
_entity_poly.pdbx_strand_id
1 'polypeptide(L)'
;IIKGSVATVTKVINDNISGSKATQTIEELNTIMREMFKKKIVVGVSLKKVSGSQAKWEEFNVKELSLEERDDYNFPNVESKIRLDANMSQDTVVKLTKSGGQGYKFQIKANDSKSFSNLKWEATQIGAGAARGGKAQVDLVVQLLKDAGQDFDKSNKNYPQNIEEFRKKEREYVNMFNFVSTKADTDINTSDEFVANIENKFLTEPYVANSKLMQLSFLNALYKISPKKDQLEVWTDMVFLAIKKGNKFGPFGKLY
;
A
#
# COMPACT_ATOMS: atom_id res chain seq x y z
N ILE A 1 -5.09 -19.60 17.23
CA ILE A 1 -5.20 -20.96 17.78
C ILE A 1 -5.09 -21.93 16.61
N ILE A 2 -4.21 -22.89 16.69
CA ILE A 2 -4.01 -23.94 15.67
C ILE A 2 -4.21 -25.30 16.33
N LYS A 3 -5.05 -26.14 15.71
CA LYS A 3 -5.22 -27.52 16.12
C LYS A 3 -4.23 -28.38 15.33
N GLY A 4 -3.29 -28.99 16.01
CA GLY A 4 -2.21 -29.75 15.40
C GLY A 4 -0.89 -28.97 15.29
N SER A 5 0.03 -29.41 14.43
CA SER A 5 1.31 -28.74 14.26
C SER A 5 1.25 -27.62 13.22
N VAL A 6 2.03 -26.57 13.43
CA VAL A 6 2.19 -25.47 12.45
C VAL A 6 2.70 -26.03 11.12
N ALA A 7 3.63 -26.98 11.15
CA ALA A 7 4.19 -27.59 9.93
C ALA A 7 3.11 -28.28 9.08
N THR A 8 2.17 -28.98 9.70
CA THR A 8 1.04 -29.62 8.98
C THR A 8 0.15 -28.57 8.31
N VAL A 9 -0.18 -27.49 9.03
CA VAL A 9 -1.01 -26.41 8.48
C VAL A 9 -0.27 -25.70 7.34
N THR A 10 1.01 -25.38 7.51
CA THR A 10 1.84 -24.76 6.47
C THR A 10 1.90 -25.64 5.22
N LYS A 11 2.08 -26.95 5.38
CA LYS A 11 2.09 -27.88 4.25
C LYS A 11 0.76 -27.85 3.50
N VAL A 12 -0.38 -27.94 4.20
CA VAL A 12 -1.71 -27.88 3.56
C VAL A 12 -1.90 -26.57 2.81
N ILE A 13 -1.45 -25.44 3.36
CA ILE A 13 -1.53 -24.14 2.67
C ILE A 13 -0.68 -24.20 1.38
N ASN A 14 0.58 -24.58 1.47
CA ASN A 14 1.49 -24.59 0.33
C ASN A 14 1.06 -25.56 -0.77
N ASP A 15 0.53 -26.74 -0.41
CA ASP A 15 0.08 -27.76 -1.36
C ASP A 15 -1.19 -27.33 -2.13
N ASN A 16 -1.91 -26.32 -1.64
CA ASN A 16 -3.16 -25.83 -2.24
C ASN A 16 -3.06 -24.42 -2.84
N ILE A 17 -1.90 -23.79 -2.81
CA ILE A 17 -1.66 -22.51 -3.49
C ILE A 17 -1.02 -22.80 -4.83
N SER A 18 -1.70 -22.43 -5.91
CA SER A 18 -1.23 -22.60 -7.30
C SER A 18 -1.03 -21.26 -8.01
N GLY A 19 -1.56 -20.18 -7.47
CA GLY A 19 -1.51 -18.86 -8.09
C GLY A 19 -0.09 -18.33 -8.25
N SER A 20 0.23 -17.86 -9.46
CA SER A 20 1.53 -17.24 -9.77
C SER A 20 1.59 -15.75 -9.46
N LYS A 21 0.43 -15.08 -9.35
CA LYS A 21 0.30 -13.65 -9.03
C LYS A 21 -0.14 -13.47 -7.58
N ALA A 22 0.32 -12.39 -6.95
CA ALA A 22 -0.03 -12.06 -5.56
C ALA A 22 -1.55 -11.99 -5.32
N THR A 23 -2.33 -11.50 -6.29
CA THR A 23 -3.79 -11.44 -6.22
C THR A 23 -4.43 -12.82 -6.19
N GLN A 24 -4.01 -13.72 -7.06
CA GLN A 24 -4.49 -15.12 -7.09
C GLN A 24 -4.13 -15.85 -5.81
N THR A 25 -2.87 -15.74 -5.39
CA THR A 25 -2.37 -16.36 -4.15
C THR A 25 -3.16 -15.91 -2.92
N ILE A 26 -3.55 -14.63 -2.83
CA ILE A 26 -4.30 -14.13 -1.68
C ILE A 26 -5.75 -14.63 -1.67
N GLU A 27 -6.37 -14.83 -2.82
CA GLU A 27 -7.72 -15.40 -2.93
C GLU A 27 -7.74 -16.88 -2.56
N GLU A 28 -6.80 -17.65 -3.09
CA GLU A 28 -6.62 -19.06 -2.73
C GLU A 28 -6.37 -19.23 -1.23
N LEU A 29 -5.43 -18.43 -0.68
CA LEU A 29 -5.12 -18.43 0.75
C LEU A 29 -6.37 -18.07 1.59
N ASN A 30 -7.14 -17.09 1.17
CA ASN A 30 -8.36 -16.69 1.87
C ASN A 30 -9.41 -17.82 1.89
N THR A 31 -9.57 -18.54 0.79
CA THR A 31 -10.43 -19.72 0.68
C THR A 31 -9.96 -20.83 1.61
N ILE A 32 -8.68 -21.18 1.58
CA ILE A 32 -8.08 -22.21 2.45
C ILE A 32 -8.28 -21.82 3.93
N MET A 33 -8.03 -20.56 4.28
CA MET A 33 -8.19 -20.09 5.67
C MET A 33 -9.64 -20.14 6.15
N ARG A 34 -10.63 -19.89 5.29
CA ARG A 34 -12.04 -20.05 5.63
C ARG A 34 -12.40 -21.50 5.90
N GLU A 35 -11.95 -22.42 5.05
CA GLU A 35 -12.16 -23.85 5.26
C GLU A 35 -11.52 -24.34 6.57
N MET A 36 -10.29 -23.94 6.85
CA MET A 36 -9.61 -24.26 8.10
C MET A 36 -10.32 -23.67 9.33
N PHE A 37 -10.84 -22.47 9.21
CA PHE A 37 -11.62 -21.83 10.29
C PHE A 37 -12.94 -22.56 10.54
N LYS A 38 -13.71 -22.90 9.50
CA LYS A 38 -14.95 -23.67 9.60
C LYS A 38 -14.71 -25.03 10.25
N LYS A 39 -13.61 -25.70 9.89
CA LYS A 39 -13.19 -26.98 10.49
C LYS A 39 -12.53 -26.83 11.86
N LYS A 40 -12.40 -25.60 12.38
CA LYS A 40 -11.71 -25.29 13.65
C LYS A 40 -10.26 -25.79 13.70
N ILE A 41 -9.60 -25.87 12.54
CA ILE A 41 -8.18 -26.25 12.44
C ILE A 41 -7.29 -25.03 12.74
N VAL A 42 -7.63 -23.88 12.14
CA VAL A 42 -6.98 -22.58 12.41
C VAL A 42 -8.06 -21.56 12.77
N VAL A 43 -7.93 -20.96 13.93
CA VAL A 43 -8.84 -19.92 14.41
C VAL A 43 -8.02 -18.67 14.74
N GLY A 44 -8.12 -17.64 13.91
CA GLY A 44 -7.61 -16.30 14.22
C GLY A 44 -8.44 -15.68 15.35
N VAL A 45 -7.79 -15.08 16.34
CA VAL A 45 -8.46 -14.44 17.48
C VAL A 45 -7.95 -13.01 17.64
N SER A 46 -8.87 -12.03 17.59
CA SER A 46 -8.59 -10.66 17.94
C SER A 46 -9.09 -10.37 19.35
N LEU A 47 -8.16 -10.19 20.28
CA LEU A 47 -8.47 -9.82 21.65
C LEU A 47 -8.71 -8.32 21.78
N LYS A 48 -9.78 -7.93 22.44
CA LYS A 48 -10.10 -6.55 22.83
C LYS A 48 -10.28 -6.46 24.34
N LYS A 49 -10.17 -5.25 24.87
CA LYS A 49 -10.45 -5.04 26.29
C LYS A 49 -11.93 -5.38 26.54
N VAL A 50 -12.17 -6.32 27.44
CA VAL A 50 -13.52 -6.65 27.92
C VAL A 50 -13.97 -5.53 28.86
N SER A 51 -15.11 -4.92 28.56
CA SER A 51 -15.68 -3.82 29.35
C SER A 51 -16.82 -4.27 30.28
N GLY A 52 -17.19 -5.53 30.21
CA GLY A 52 -18.29 -6.14 31.01
C GLY A 52 -17.83 -7.36 31.80
N SER A 53 -18.75 -7.99 32.52
CA SER A 53 -18.53 -9.20 33.29
C SER A 53 -18.40 -10.48 32.48
N GLN A 54 -18.77 -10.44 31.21
CA GLN A 54 -18.72 -11.58 30.29
C GLN A 54 -18.09 -11.19 28.97
N ALA A 55 -17.17 -12.01 28.47
CA ALA A 55 -16.61 -11.87 27.15
C ALA A 55 -17.59 -12.34 26.07
N LYS A 56 -17.73 -11.57 24.99
CA LYS A 56 -18.56 -11.92 23.83
C LYS A 56 -17.65 -12.39 22.69
N TRP A 57 -18.11 -13.44 22.02
CA TRP A 57 -17.46 -13.95 20.82
C TRP A 57 -18.27 -13.58 19.59
N GLU A 58 -17.62 -13.02 18.59
CA GLU A 58 -18.22 -12.68 17.30
C GLU A 58 -17.29 -13.11 16.17
N GLU A 59 -17.85 -13.76 15.14
CA GLU A 59 -17.10 -14.28 13.99
C GLU A 59 -17.19 -13.31 12.81
N PHE A 60 -16.04 -13.03 12.19
CA PHE A 60 -15.90 -12.14 11.06
C PHE A 60 -15.30 -12.86 9.85
N ASN A 61 -15.71 -12.46 8.65
CA ASN A 61 -15.21 -12.98 7.37
C ASN A 61 -15.41 -14.49 7.17
N VAL A 62 -16.32 -15.12 7.91
CA VAL A 62 -16.61 -16.56 7.83
C VAL A 62 -17.53 -16.91 6.67
N LYS A 63 -18.51 -16.03 6.38
CA LYS A 63 -19.39 -16.19 5.23
C LYS A 63 -18.66 -15.74 3.97
N GLU A 64 -18.88 -16.44 2.86
CA GLU A 64 -18.57 -15.87 1.55
C GLU A 64 -19.42 -14.62 1.40
N LEU A 65 -18.78 -13.48 1.58
CA LEU A 65 -19.30 -12.24 1.05
C LEU A 65 -19.23 -12.39 -0.46
N SER A 66 -20.20 -11.83 -1.21
CA SER A 66 -20.07 -11.66 -2.66
C SER A 66 -18.69 -11.04 -2.90
N LEU A 67 -17.76 -11.85 -3.39
CA LEU A 67 -16.39 -11.44 -3.56
C LEU A 67 -16.40 -10.42 -4.70
N GLU A 68 -16.14 -9.16 -4.38
CA GLU A 68 -15.65 -8.26 -5.39
C GLU A 68 -14.42 -8.93 -5.97
N GLU A 69 -14.48 -9.29 -7.22
CA GLU A 69 -13.36 -9.87 -7.93
C GLU A 69 -12.32 -8.78 -8.23
N ARG A 70 -11.10 -9.17 -8.50
CA ARG A 70 -10.03 -8.22 -8.85
C ARG A 70 -10.44 -7.32 -10.04
N ASP A 71 -11.16 -7.86 -11.01
CA ASP A 71 -11.60 -7.14 -12.21
C ASP A 71 -12.62 -6.04 -11.92
N ASP A 72 -13.30 -6.09 -10.77
CA ASP A 72 -14.14 -4.99 -10.28
C ASP A 72 -13.34 -3.72 -9.94
N TYR A 73 -12.01 -3.82 -9.81
CA TYR A 73 -11.11 -2.72 -9.47
C TYR A 73 -10.41 -2.08 -10.68
N ASN A 74 -10.92 -2.25 -11.89
CA ASN A 74 -10.36 -1.62 -13.08
C ASN A 74 -10.47 -0.08 -13.03
N PHE A 75 -9.34 0.62 -13.19
CA PHE A 75 -9.24 2.07 -13.12
C PHE A 75 -8.74 2.67 -14.45
N PRO A 76 -9.61 3.10 -15.34
CA PRO A 76 -9.19 3.76 -16.58
C PRO A 76 -8.51 5.11 -16.35
N ASN A 77 -8.81 5.77 -15.23
CA ASN A 77 -8.26 7.07 -14.89
C ASN A 77 -7.54 7.03 -13.54
N VAL A 78 -6.29 7.45 -13.54
CA VAL A 78 -5.44 7.60 -12.36
C VAL A 78 -4.83 8.98 -12.36
N GLU A 79 -5.06 9.74 -11.29
CA GLU A 79 -4.50 11.06 -11.06
C GLU A 79 -3.71 11.04 -9.76
N SER A 80 -2.48 11.50 -9.78
CA SER A 80 -1.66 11.60 -8.57
C SER A 80 -1.22 13.02 -8.31
N LYS A 81 -1.15 13.36 -7.02
CA LYS A 81 -0.67 14.64 -6.53
C LYS A 81 0.38 14.43 -5.45
N ILE A 82 1.57 14.94 -5.70
CA ILE A 82 2.68 14.98 -4.73
C ILE A 82 2.93 16.43 -4.32
N ARG A 83 2.98 16.68 -3.00
CA ARG A 83 3.33 17.98 -2.44
C ARG A 83 4.83 18.09 -2.25
N LEU A 84 5.43 19.09 -2.86
CA LEU A 84 6.87 19.35 -2.83
C LEU A 84 7.21 20.80 -2.42
N ASP A 85 6.20 21.59 -2.04
CA ASP A 85 6.30 22.93 -1.47
C ASP A 85 6.46 22.92 0.07
N ALA A 86 6.14 24.00 0.73
CA ALA A 86 6.12 24.12 2.19
C ALA A 86 5.21 23.07 2.88
N ASN A 87 4.19 22.55 2.17
CA ASN A 87 3.28 21.52 2.67
C ASN A 87 3.77 20.08 2.43
N MET A 88 5.06 19.89 2.29
CA MET A 88 5.71 18.60 2.00
C MET A 88 5.37 17.50 3.01
N SER A 89 4.96 17.84 4.23
CA SER A 89 4.47 16.89 5.25
C SER A 89 3.16 16.19 4.87
N GLN A 90 2.40 16.71 3.89
CA GLN A 90 1.18 16.06 3.41
C GLN A 90 1.49 14.80 2.61
N ASP A 91 0.60 13.82 2.72
CA ASP A 91 0.70 12.57 1.97
C ASP A 91 0.64 12.81 0.45
N THR A 92 1.33 11.96 -0.30
CA THR A 92 1.06 11.82 -1.73
C THR A 92 -0.28 11.11 -1.91
N VAL A 93 -1.17 11.70 -2.70
CA VAL A 93 -2.53 11.22 -2.92
C VAL A 93 -2.68 10.78 -4.36
N VAL A 94 -3.23 9.59 -4.56
CA VAL A 94 -3.61 9.09 -5.87
C VAL A 94 -5.11 8.86 -5.87
N LYS A 95 -5.80 9.41 -6.86
CA LYS A 95 -7.22 9.19 -7.12
C LYS A 95 -7.35 8.21 -8.27
N LEU A 96 -8.13 7.17 -8.07
CA LEU A 96 -8.41 6.13 -9.05
C LEU A 96 -9.91 6.10 -9.28
N THR A 97 -10.34 6.30 -10.52
CA THR A 97 -11.76 6.36 -10.87
C THR A 97 -12.13 5.16 -11.73
N LYS A 98 -13.15 4.42 -11.28
CA LYS A 98 -13.77 3.32 -12.06
C LYS A 98 -14.63 3.86 -13.20
N SER A 99 -14.87 3.04 -14.20
CA SER A 99 -15.98 3.24 -15.14
C SER A 99 -17.30 3.24 -14.34
N GLY A 100 -18.09 4.32 -14.46
CA GLY A 100 -19.32 4.50 -13.67
C GLY A 100 -19.19 5.40 -12.44
N GLY A 101 -18.01 6.04 -12.24
CA GLY A 101 -17.86 7.17 -11.30
C GLY A 101 -17.49 6.80 -9.87
N GLN A 102 -17.46 5.54 -9.49
CA GLN A 102 -16.96 5.14 -8.18
C GLN A 102 -15.43 5.24 -8.13
N GLY A 103 -14.88 5.88 -7.10
CA GLY A 103 -13.46 6.12 -6.99
C GLY A 103 -12.85 5.56 -5.70
N TYR A 104 -11.53 5.42 -5.75
CA TYR A 104 -10.68 5.12 -4.60
C TYR A 104 -9.64 6.21 -4.42
N LYS A 105 -9.30 6.49 -3.18
CA LYS A 105 -8.19 7.34 -2.79
C LYS A 105 -7.10 6.44 -2.25
N PHE A 106 -5.93 6.48 -2.86
CA PHE A 106 -4.74 5.79 -2.39
C PHE A 106 -3.77 6.81 -1.80
N GLN A 107 -3.38 6.63 -0.55
CA GLN A 107 -2.47 7.53 0.15
C GLN A 107 -1.13 6.85 0.36
N ILE A 108 -0.07 7.53 -0.03
CA ILE A 108 1.32 7.14 0.20
C ILE A 108 1.87 8.07 1.26
N LYS A 109 2.14 7.53 2.44
CA LYS A 109 2.55 8.32 3.61
C LYS A 109 3.69 7.68 4.37
N ALA A 110 4.41 8.49 5.15
CA ALA A 110 5.35 8.00 6.14
C ALA A 110 4.61 7.39 7.35
N ASN A 111 5.29 6.52 8.09
CA ASN A 111 4.75 5.94 9.31
C ASN A 111 4.66 6.93 10.46
N ASP A 112 5.66 7.83 10.52
CA ASP A 112 5.85 8.79 11.58
C ASP A 112 6.41 10.09 10.99
N SER A 113 5.90 11.22 11.44
CA SER A 113 6.37 12.55 11.03
C SER A 113 7.55 13.04 11.88
N LYS A 114 7.98 12.29 12.90
CA LYS A 114 9.04 12.66 13.85
C LYS A 114 10.27 11.77 13.76
N SER A 115 10.26 10.77 12.91
CA SER A 115 11.37 9.83 12.73
C SER A 115 11.42 9.28 11.32
N PHE A 116 12.58 8.80 10.92
CA PHE A 116 12.73 8.09 9.64
C PHE A 116 11.93 6.79 9.65
N SER A 117 11.05 6.63 8.68
CA SER A 117 10.18 5.46 8.57
C SER A 117 9.89 5.09 7.12
N ASN A 118 9.59 3.82 6.91
CA ASN A 118 9.20 3.32 5.60
C ASN A 118 7.79 3.80 5.22
N LEU A 119 7.53 3.88 3.92
CA LEU A 119 6.23 4.30 3.41
C LEU A 119 5.13 3.30 3.76
N LYS A 120 3.92 3.81 3.86
CA LYS A 120 2.67 3.05 3.93
C LYS A 120 1.77 3.40 2.74
N TRP A 121 1.10 2.40 2.23
CA TRP A 121 0.10 2.54 1.17
C TRP A 121 -1.27 2.18 1.71
N GLU A 122 -2.19 3.15 1.71
CA GLU A 122 -3.55 2.97 2.24
C GLU A 122 -4.59 3.33 1.17
N ALA A 123 -5.51 2.39 0.88
CA ALA A 123 -6.61 2.62 -0.04
C ALA A 123 -7.91 2.85 0.73
N THR A 124 -8.72 3.81 0.27
CA THR A 124 -10.04 4.14 0.82
C THR A 124 -11.00 4.40 -0.32
N GLN A 125 -12.20 3.85 -0.26
CA GLN A 125 -13.24 4.17 -1.23
C GLN A 125 -13.73 5.61 -1.04
N ILE A 126 -13.83 6.38 -2.13
CA ILE A 126 -14.35 7.76 -2.09
C ILE A 126 -15.86 7.71 -1.88
N GLY A 127 -16.37 8.48 -0.90
CA GLY A 127 -17.80 8.50 -0.57
C GLY A 127 -18.25 7.45 0.43
N ALA A 128 -17.48 6.42 0.74
CA ALA A 128 -17.73 5.58 1.89
C ALA A 128 -17.35 6.36 3.15
N GLY A 129 -18.31 6.55 4.07
CA GLY A 129 -18.03 7.23 5.34
C GLY A 129 -16.80 6.63 6.00
N ALA A 130 -16.01 7.44 6.61
CA ALA A 130 -14.69 7.32 7.26
C ALA A 130 -14.12 5.93 7.68
N ALA A 131 -14.55 4.85 7.07
CA ALA A 131 -13.94 3.55 7.23
C ALA A 131 -12.50 3.65 6.72
N ARG A 132 -11.54 3.50 7.63
CA ARG A 132 -10.12 3.42 7.28
C ARG A 132 -9.94 2.34 6.23
N GLY A 133 -9.49 2.73 5.05
CA GLY A 133 -9.19 1.81 3.98
C GLY A 133 -8.11 0.78 4.39
N GLY A 134 -8.03 -0.27 3.64
CA GLY A 134 -7.00 -1.28 3.84
C GLY A 134 -5.61 -0.77 3.52
N LYS A 135 -4.59 -1.48 4.04
CA LYS A 135 -3.17 -1.21 3.78
C LYS A 135 -2.60 -2.28 2.87
N ALA A 136 -1.99 -1.87 1.77
CA ALA A 136 -1.13 -2.77 1.02
C ALA A 136 0.15 -3.08 1.82
N GLN A 137 0.59 -4.33 1.76
CA GLN A 137 1.88 -4.69 2.35
C GLN A 137 3.03 -4.21 1.46
N VAL A 138 4.06 -3.69 2.09
CA VAL A 138 5.23 -3.15 1.38
C VAL A 138 5.88 -4.20 0.48
N ASP A 139 6.02 -5.44 0.93
CA ASP A 139 6.64 -6.50 0.15
C ASP A 139 5.81 -6.86 -1.10
N LEU A 140 4.48 -6.82 -1.00
CA LEU A 140 3.60 -7.03 -2.15
C LEU A 140 3.71 -5.87 -3.15
N VAL A 141 3.79 -4.62 -2.68
CA VAL A 141 3.98 -3.45 -3.55
C VAL A 141 5.30 -3.53 -4.31
N VAL A 142 6.39 -3.89 -3.61
CA VAL A 142 7.71 -4.09 -4.23
C VAL A 142 7.67 -5.22 -5.26
N GLN A 143 7.00 -6.33 -4.94
CA GLN A 143 6.87 -7.45 -5.87
C GLN A 143 6.08 -7.08 -7.12
N LEU A 144 4.96 -6.36 -6.98
CA LEU A 144 4.18 -5.88 -8.13
C LEU A 144 4.99 -4.98 -9.06
N LEU A 145 5.80 -4.07 -8.50
CA LEU A 145 6.69 -3.22 -9.31
C LEU A 145 7.75 -4.06 -10.01
N LYS A 146 8.36 -5.02 -9.30
CA LYS A 146 9.38 -5.91 -9.87
C LYS A 146 8.83 -6.79 -10.99
N ASP A 147 7.63 -7.34 -10.82
CA ASP A 147 6.94 -8.13 -11.86
C ASP A 147 6.65 -7.29 -13.11
N ALA A 148 6.47 -5.97 -12.92
CA ALA A 148 6.33 -5.00 -14.01
C ALA A 148 7.68 -4.43 -14.52
N GLY A 149 8.81 -5.02 -14.15
CA GLY A 149 10.14 -4.64 -14.61
C GLY A 149 10.71 -3.37 -13.98
N GLN A 150 10.22 -2.98 -12.79
CA GLN A 150 10.69 -1.80 -12.07
C GLN A 150 11.21 -2.17 -10.68
N ASP A 151 12.33 -1.56 -10.31
CA ASP A 151 12.87 -1.67 -8.96
C ASP A 151 12.41 -0.50 -8.08
N PHE A 152 12.07 -0.82 -6.84
CA PHE A 152 11.79 0.16 -5.79
C PHE A 152 12.38 -0.30 -4.47
N ASP A 153 13.21 0.55 -3.88
CA ASP A 153 13.76 0.29 -2.56
C ASP A 153 12.76 0.69 -1.47
N LYS A 154 12.39 -0.28 -0.66
CA LYS A 154 11.41 -0.09 0.43
C LYS A 154 12.01 0.47 1.71
N SER A 155 13.34 0.53 1.82
CA SER A 155 14.04 0.93 3.04
C SER A 155 14.37 2.41 3.05
N ASN A 156 13.86 3.16 4.03
CA ASN A 156 14.19 4.57 4.20
C ASN A 156 15.71 4.83 4.37
N LYS A 157 16.46 3.84 4.85
CA LYS A 157 17.90 3.94 5.10
C LYS A 157 18.72 4.11 3.83
N ASN A 158 18.18 3.75 2.67
CA ASN A 158 18.86 3.83 1.37
C ASN A 158 18.59 5.16 0.66
N TYR A 159 17.74 5.98 1.24
CA TYR A 159 17.44 7.33 0.79
C TYR A 159 18.18 8.37 1.63
N PRO A 160 18.50 9.56 1.10
CA PRO A 160 19.16 10.61 1.83
C PRO A 160 18.50 10.90 3.18
N GLN A 161 19.28 10.98 4.25
CA GLN A 161 18.82 11.31 5.59
C GLN A 161 19.25 12.71 6.03
N ASN A 162 20.11 13.35 5.22
CA ASN A 162 20.60 14.70 5.43
C ASN A 162 20.90 15.39 4.09
N ILE A 163 21.16 16.70 4.16
CA ILE A 163 21.40 17.54 2.99
C ILE A 163 22.64 17.11 2.19
N GLU A 164 23.70 16.64 2.87
CA GLU A 164 24.94 16.23 2.19
C GLU A 164 24.73 14.95 1.36
N GLU A 165 23.98 14.01 1.89
CA GLU A 165 23.61 12.80 1.15
C GLU A 165 22.70 13.12 -0.04
N PHE A 166 21.78 14.07 0.13
CA PHE A 166 20.91 14.54 -0.96
C PHE A 166 21.75 15.18 -2.08
N ARG A 167 22.66 16.10 -1.75
CA ARG A 167 23.52 16.78 -2.74
C ARG A 167 24.35 15.80 -3.58
N LYS A 168 24.80 14.69 -2.99
CA LYS A 168 25.50 13.63 -3.74
C LYS A 168 24.63 12.94 -4.78
N LYS A 169 23.31 12.94 -4.59
CA LYS A 169 22.32 12.31 -5.48
C LYS A 169 21.36 13.32 -6.14
N GLU A 170 21.61 14.61 -6.00
CA GLU A 170 20.73 15.69 -6.45
C GLU A 170 20.28 15.51 -7.90
N ARG A 171 21.23 15.29 -8.81
CA ARG A 171 20.94 15.09 -10.24
C ARG A 171 20.00 13.91 -10.49
N GLU A 172 20.12 12.85 -9.72
CA GLU A 172 19.23 11.68 -9.82
C GLU A 172 17.80 12.08 -9.45
N TYR A 173 17.61 12.76 -8.31
CA TYR A 173 16.30 13.20 -7.85
C TYR A 173 15.68 14.30 -8.71
N VAL A 174 16.50 15.22 -9.25
CA VAL A 174 16.04 16.21 -10.24
C VAL A 174 15.51 15.51 -11.50
N ASN A 175 16.20 14.48 -12.00
CA ASN A 175 15.70 13.70 -13.13
C ASN A 175 14.38 12.97 -12.81
N MET A 176 14.26 12.42 -11.61
CA MET A 176 12.99 11.81 -11.15
C MET A 176 11.87 12.85 -11.05
N PHE A 177 12.14 14.01 -10.46
CA PHE A 177 11.18 15.12 -10.38
C PHE A 177 10.70 15.57 -11.76
N ASN A 178 11.63 15.84 -12.67
CA ASN A 178 11.29 16.26 -14.02
C ASN A 178 10.45 15.24 -14.77
N PHE A 179 10.70 13.95 -14.57
CA PHE A 179 9.89 12.90 -15.16
C PHE A 179 8.51 12.81 -14.49
N VAL A 180 8.45 12.76 -13.15
CA VAL A 180 7.19 12.60 -12.40
C VAL A 180 6.26 13.79 -12.61
N SER A 181 6.78 15.03 -12.67
CA SER A 181 6.00 16.24 -12.89
C SER A 181 5.30 16.28 -14.26
N THR A 182 5.74 15.47 -15.24
CA THR A 182 5.01 15.27 -16.50
C THR A 182 3.80 14.34 -16.38
N LYS A 183 3.65 13.59 -15.27
CA LYS A 183 2.66 12.52 -15.07
C LYS A 183 1.78 12.72 -13.84
N ALA A 184 2.27 13.45 -12.86
CA ALA A 184 1.60 13.73 -11.60
C ALA A 184 1.46 15.24 -11.41
N ASP A 185 0.38 15.67 -10.74
CA ASP A 185 0.23 17.04 -10.29
C ASP A 185 1.24 17.33 -9.16
N THR A 186 1.97 18.43 -9.31
CA THR A 186 2.92 18.96 -8.32
C THR A 186 2.57 20.41 -8.02
N ASP A 187 2.93 20.90 -6.84
CA ASP A 187 2.70 22.27 -6.39
C ASP A 187 3.89 23.20 -6.64
N ILE A 188 4.91 22.72 -7.33
CA ILE A 188 6.09 23.47 -7.76
C ILE A 188 6.32 23.26 -9.26
N ASN A 189 7.00 24.22 -9.90
CA ASN A 189 7.12 24.23 -11.35
C ASN A 189 8.53 23.96 -11.86
N THR A 190 9.55 24.12 -11.03
CA THR A 190 10.95 24.04 -11.46
C THR A 190 11.77 23.08 -10.62
N SER A 191 12.82 22.53 -11.22
CA SER A 191 13.79 21.68 -10.50
C SER A 191 14.59 22.46 -9.47
N ASP A 192 14.84 23.75 -9.69
CA ASP A 192 15.55 24.58 -8.72
C ASP A 192 14.70 24.81 -7.47
N GLU A 193 13.39 25.02 -7.62
CA GLU A 193 12.44 25.11 -6.52
C GLU A 193 12.36 23.76 -5.76
N PHE A 194 12.34 22.64 -6.50
CA PHE A 194 12.39 21.30 -5.91
C PHE A 194 13.64 21.13 -5.03
N VAL A 195 14.82 21.45 -5.55
CA VAL A 195 16.10 21.32 -4.80
C VAL A 195 16.05 22.21 -3.56
N ALA A 196 15.68 23.50 -3.70
CA ALA A 196 15.63 24.42 -2.58
C ALA A 196 14.66 23.96 -1.47
N ASN A 197 13.49 23.45 -1.85
CA ASN A 197 12.50 22.97 -0.88
C ASN A 197 12.96 21.69 -0.15
N ILE A 198 13.58 20.75 -0.87
CA ILE A 198 14.15 19.54 -0.25
C ILE A 198 15.30 19.88 0.69
N GLU A 199 16.24 20.77 0.28
CA GLU A 199 17.33 21.21 1.14
C GLU A 199 16.82 21.89 2.42
N ASN A 200 15.85 22.80 2.28
CA ASN A 200 15.23 23.47 3.42
C ASN A 200 14.55 22.45 4.37
N LYS A 201 13.90 21.43 3.82
CA LYS A 201 13.29 20.37 4.64
C LYS A 201 14.34 19.52 5.35
N PHE A 202 15.48 19.23 4.74
CA PHE A 202 16.56 18.54 5.45
C PHE A 202 17.11 19.35 6.63
N LEU A 203 17.07 20.66 6.57
CA LEU A 203 17.48 21.53 7.69
C LEU A 203 16.44 21.59 8.82
N THR A 204 15.16 21.44 8.51
CA THR A 204 14.07 21.62 9.47
C THR A 204 13.42 20.30 9.92
N GLU A 205 13.16 19.40 8.98
CA GLU A 205 12.43 18.14 9.18
C GLU A 205 12.98 17.03 8.28
N PRO A 206 14.20 16.52 8.53
CA PRO A 206 14.89 15.60 7.61
C PRO A 206 14.12 14.32 7.29
N TYR A 207 13.32 13.82 8.22
CA TYR A 207 12.44 12.66 7.99
C TYR A 207 11.34 12.95 6.95
N VAL A 208 10.86 14.19 6.85
CA VAL A 208 9.87 14.59 5.82
C VAL A 208 10.53 14.60 4.44
N ALA A 209 11.72 15.21 4.32
CA ALA A 209 12.49 15.21 3.09
C ALA A 209 12.79 13.77 2.60
N ASN A 210 13.32 12.92 3.47
CA ASN A 210 13.56 11.51 3.18
C ASN A 210 12.29 10.79 2.67
N SER A 211 11.17 10.96 3.37
CA SER A 211 9.89 10.38 2.99
C SER A 211 9.42 10.86 1.61
N LYS A 212 9.61 12.15 1.29
CA LYS A 212 9.25 12.70 -0.03
C LYS A 212 10.11 12.16 -1.14
N LEU A 213 11.40 12.01 -0.92
CA LEU A 213 12.29 11.39 -1.89
C LEU A 213 11.91 9.92 -2.16
N MET A 214 11.50 9.17 -1.11
CA MET A 214 10.94 7.83 -1.28
C MET A 214 9.64 7.84 -2.10
N GLN A 215 8.71 8.77 -1.81
CA GLN A 215 7.45 8.89 -2.55
C GLN A 215 7.69 9.24 -4.01
N LEU A 216 8.63 10.15 -4.28
CA LEU A 216 9.04 10.52 -5.63
C LEU A 216 9.65 9.32 -6.37
N SER A 217 10.54 8.57 -5.73
CA SER A 217 11.16 7.36 -6.29
C SER A 217 10.09 6.30 -6.61
N PHE A 218 9.11 6.10 -5.72
CA PHE A 218 7.99 5.19 -5.96
C PHE A 218 7.18 5.60 -7.18
N LEU A 219 6.78 6.87 -7.28
CA LEU A 219 6.05 7.37 -8.45
C LEU A 219 6.87 7.27 -9.73
N ASN A 220 8.18 7.56 -9.66
CA ASN A 220 9.10 7.40 -10.78
C ASN A 220 9.15 5.95 -11.28
N ALA A 221 9.28 4.98 -10.39
CA ALA A 221 9.25 3.56 -10.74
C ALA A 221 7.91 3.19 -11.38
N LEU A 222 6.80 3.57 -10.75
CA LEU A 222 5.46 3.25 -11.24
C LEU A 222 5.17 3.84 -12.62
N TYR A 223 5.52 5.13 -12.83
CA TYR A 223 5.24 5.80 -14.11
C TYR A 223 6.17 5.40 -15.24
N LYS A 224 7.28 4.70 -14.95
CA LYS A 224 8.14 4.07 -15.95
C LYS A 224 7.58 2.74 -16.48
N ILE A 225 6.58 2.17 -15.84
CA ILE A 225 5.95 0.94 -16.35
C ILE A 225 5.31 1.24 -17.71
N SER A 226 5.66 0.45 -18.70
CA SER A 226 5.16 0.56 -20.07
C SER A 226 4.80 -0.83 -20.59
N PRO A 227 3.69 -0.98 -21.30
CA PRO A 227 2.73 0.05 -21.69
C PRO A 227 1.86 0.55 -20.53
N LYS A 228 1.11 1.64 -20.76
CA LYS A 228 0.21 2.22 -19.74
C LYS A 228 -0.79 1.22 -19.15
N LYS A 229 -1.18 0.21 -19.92
CA LYS A 229 -2.05 -0.88 -19.46
C LYS A 229 -1.44 -1.60 -18.25
N ASP A 230 -0.17 -1.96 -18.32
CA ASP A 230 0.51 -2.68 -17.24
C ASP A 230 0.66 -1.81 -15.98
N GLN A 231 0.84 -0.50 -16.16
CA GLN A 231 0.82 0.46 -15.07
C GLN A 231 -0.54 0.48 -14.34
N LEU A 232 -1.65 0.48 -15.12
CA LEU A 232 -3.00 0.44 -14.56
C LEU A 232 -3.30 -0.89 -13.86
N GLU A 233 -2.74 -2.00 -14.36
CA GLU A 233 -2.81 -3.32 -13.72
C GLU A 233 -2.14 -3.28 -12.33
N VAL A 234 -0.95 -2.68 -12.22
CA VAL A 234 -0.26 -2.53 -10.92
C VAL A 234 -1.09 -1.71 -9.95
N TRP A 235 -1.70 -0.59 -10.39
CA TRP A 235 -2.60 0.20 -9.56
C TRP A 235 -3.82 -0.62 -9.11
N THR A 236 -4.42 -1.38 -10.02
CA THR A 236 -5.55 -2.26 -9.73
C THR A 236 -5.18 -3.27 -8.66
N ASP A 237 -4.04 -3.95 -8.82
CA ASP A 237 -3.55 -4.94 -7.87
C ASP A 237 -3.26 -4.32 -6.49
N MET A 238 -2.63 -3.15 -6.46
CA MET A 238 -2.35 -2.46 -5.19
C MET A 238 -3.62 -2.10 -4.42
N VAL A 239 -4.63 -1.55 -5.10
CA VAL A 239 -5.91 -1.19 -4.47
C VAL A 239 -6.66 -2.44 -4.02
N PHE A 240 -6.75 -3.45 -4.88
CA PHE A 240 -7.37 -4.73 -4.56
C PHE A 240 -6.75 -5.38 -3.32
N LEU A 241 -5.42 -5.52 -3.29
CA LEU A 241 -4.70 -6.09 -2.16
C LEU A 241 -4.87 -5.28 -0.87
N ALA A 242 -4.86 -3.95 -0.96
CA ALA A 242 -5.09 -3.09 0.18
C ALA A 242 -6.49 -3.27 0.77
N ILE A 243 -7.52 -3.27 -0.07
CA ILE A 243 -8.92 -3.41 0.35
C ILE A 243 -9.20 -4.82 0.88
N LYS A 244 -8.78 -5.85 0.15
CA LYS A 244 -9.00 -7.25 0.58
C LYS A 244 -8.33 -7.55 1.91
N LYS A 245 -7.09 -7.13 2.09
CA LYS A 245 -6.36 -7.33 3.34
C LYS A 245 -6.95 -6.56 4.51
N GLY A 246 -7.41 -5.33 4.27
CA GLY A 246 -7.91 -4.47 5.35
C GLY A 246 -9.23 -4.92 5.94
N ASN A 247 -10.17 -5.37 5.11
CA ASN A 247 -11.55 -5.58 5.50
C ASN A 247 -12.08 -7.00 5.31
N LYS A 248 -11.46 -7.81 4.46
CA LYS A 248 -12.07 -9.08 4.02
C LYS A 248 -11.09 -10.27 4.01
N PHE A 249 -9.88 -10.10 4.55
CA PHE A 249 -8.88 -11.17 4.55
C PHE A 249 -8.96 -12.01 5.80
N GLY A 250 -9.13 -13.31 5.56
CA GLY A 250 -9.12 -14.35 6.58
C GLY A 250 -10.27 -14.27 7.58
N PRO A 251 -10.85 -15.40 7.95
CA PRO A 251 -11.84 -15.46 9.01
C PRO A 251 -11.16 -15.32 10.38
N PHE A 252 -11.81 -14.65 11.30
CA PHE A 252 -11.35 -14.54 12.68
C PHE A 252 -12.50 -14.39 13.66
N GLY A 253 -12.28 -14.79 14.90
CA GLY A 253 -13.16 -14.48 16.02
C GLY A 253 -12.64 -13.27 16.78
N LYS A 254 -13.53 -12.41 17.21
CA LYS A 254 -13.25 -11.29 18.08
C LYS A 254 -13.84 -11.57 19.45
N LEU A 255 -12.98 -11.47 20.46
CA LEU A 255 -13.36 -11.58 21.86
C LEU A 255 -13.30 -10.19 22.50
N TYR A 256 -14.40 -9.71 23.05
CA TYR A 256 -14.52 -8.39 23.69
C TYR A 256 -15.56 -8.36 24.79
#